data_0c20b949309eb8453f8a1d4473805541
#
_entry.id   0c20b949309eb8453f8a1d4473805541
#
_cell.length_a   1.000
_cell.length_b   1.000
_cell.length_c   1.000
_cell.angle_alpha   90.00
_cell.angle_beta   90.00
_cell.angle_gamma   90.00
#
_symmetry.space_group_name_H-M   'P 1'
#
loop_
_entity.id
_entity.type
_entity.pdbx_description
1 polymer ?
#
loop_
_entity_poly.entity_id
_entity_poly.type
_entity_poly.pdbx_seq_one_letter_code
_entity_poly.pdbx_strand_id
1 'polypeptide(L)'
;VSGFHSCQKLAFVIQAEVNVGTDRKAENAEAMPLDNPASSPFWETVPLAQMSQSQWESLCDGCGRCCLNKVEDWDTGEIIWTDLACRLLDHESCRCKDYTNRFAKVPECLQLTPQSVEEITWLPPSCAYARLRDGKPLLWWHPLLSGDADTVHAAGISVRGRVKTEVGVPIEEYEEHLVSWPVTETGE
;
A
#
# COMPACT_ATOMS: atom_id res chain seq x y z
N VAL A 1 -10.78 24.29 23.27
CA VAL A 1 -10.20 24.74 22.00
C VAL A 1 -8.80 24.16 21.98
N SER A 2 -8.68 22.92 21.52
CA SER A 2 -7.42 22.21 21.42
C SER A 2 -6.74 22.68 20.15
N GLY A 3 -5.57 23.30 20.27
CA GLY A 3 -4.84 23.83 19.14
C GLY A 3 -4.07 22.72 18.45
N PHE A 4 -4.42 22.44 17.22
CA PHE A 4 -3.55 21.73 16.31
C PHE A 4 -2.37 22.62 15.96
N HIS A 5 -1.17 22.22 16.32
CA HIS A 5 0.04 22.94 15.98
C HIS A 5 0.93 22.04 15.13
N SER A 6 1.17 22.50 13.91
CA SER A 6 2.21 22.02 12.98
C SER A 6 2.04 20.63 12.42
N CYS A 7 1.55 20.57 11.20
CA CYS A 7 1.58 19.41 10.31
C CYS A 7 3.04 19.16 9.88
N GLN A 8 3.64 18.04 10.28
CA GLN A 8 4.88 17.55 9.68
C GLN A 8 4.60 16.34 8.81
N LYS A 9 5.08 16.41 7.57
CA LYS A 9 5.11 15.27 6.67
C LYS A 9 5.90 14.16 7.37
N LEU A 10 5.28 13.02 7.65
CA LEU A 10 5.98 11.87 8.21
C LEU A 10 6.99 11.35 7.16
N ALA A 11 8.21 11.91 7.20
CA ALA A 11 9.36 11.31 6.58
C ALA A 11 9.89 10.25 7.56
N PHE A 12 9.41 9.02 7.44
CA PHE A 12 10.08 7.90 8.12
C PHE A 12 11.42 7.68 7.42
N VAL A 13 12.48 8.22 8.00
CA VAL A 13 13.86 7.84 7.65
C VAL A 13 14.14 6.51 8.33
N ILE A 14 13.78 5.42 7.67
CA ILE A 14 14.39 4.13 7.99
C ILE A 14 15.72 4.14 7.23
N GLN A 15 16.82 4.34 7.95
CA GLN A 15 18.17 4.08 7.42
C GLN A 15 18.33 2.57 7.23
N ALA A 16 18.01 2.10 6.03
CA ALA A 16 18.43 0.78 5.59
C ALA A 16 19.79 0.94 4.91
N GLU A 17 20.82 0.39 5.50
CA GLU A 17 22.14 0.26 4.86
C GLU A 17 21.99 -0.62 3.61
N VAL A 18 22.20 -0.01 2.46
CA VAL A 18 22.19 -0.69 1.15
C VAL A 18 23.47 -1.48 1.00
N ASN A 19 23.38 -2.79 1.19
CA ASN A 19 24.45 -3.70 0.82
C ASN A 19 24.30 -4.03 -0.68
N VAL A 20 25.14 -3.40 -1.51
CA VAL A 20 25.23 -3.64 -2.95
C VAL A 20 25.96 -4.95 -3.20
N GLY A 21 25.23 -6.01 -3.42
CA GLY A 21 25.75 -7.30 -3.90
C GLY A 21 25.49 -7.47 -5.39
N THR A 22 26.59 -7.57 -6.12
CA THR A 22 26.74 -7.70 -7.57
C THR A 22 26.12 -8.96 -8.16
N ASP A 23 25.61 -8.82 -9.39
CA ASP A 23 25.47 -9.78 -10.49
C ASP A 23 24.98 -11.21 -10.20
N ARG A 24 23.79 -11.52 -10.73
CA ARG A 24 23.57 -12.84 -11.36
C ARG A 24 22.64 -12.76 -12.57
N LYS A 25 23.14 -13.35 -13.66
CA LYS A 25 22.58 -13.56 -15.00
C LYS A 25 21.12 -14.02 -14.99
N ALA A 26 20.39 -13.51 -15.99
CA ALA A 26 19.12 -14.07 -16.46
C ALA A 26 19.30 -15.53 -16.90
N GLU A 27 18.57 -16.43 -16.26
CA GLU A 27 18.31 -17.78 -16.76
C GLU A 27 16.88 -18.20 -16.46
N ASN A 28 16.20 -18.54 -17.56
CA ASN A 28 14.99 -19.33 -17.70
C ASN A 28 13.71 -18.89 -16.99
N ALA A 29 12.85 -18.27 -17.79
CA ALA A 29 11.40 -18.28 -17.56
C ALA A 29 10.88 -19.71 -17.78
N GLU A 30 10.84 -20.51 -16.73
CA GLU A 30 10.03 -21.73 -16.73
C GLU A 30 8.56 -21.36 -16.54
N ALA A 31 7.75 -21.78 -17.50
CA ALA A 31 6.30 -21.64 -17.45
C ALA A 31 5.76 -22.30 -16.16
N MET A 32 5.05 -21.51 -15.35
CA MET A 32 4.37 -22.02 -14.16
C MET A 32 3.36 -23.10 -14.54
N PRO A 33 3.28 -24.21 -13.82
CA PRO A 33 2.25 -25.23 -14.02
C PRO A 33 0.89 -24.63 -13.66
N LEU A 34 -0.06 -24.79 -14.54
CA LEU A 34 -1.47 -24.48 -14.34
C LEU A 34 -2.02 -25.28 -13.15
N ASP A 35 -2.65 -24.59 -12.24
CA ASP A 35 -3.44 -24.99 -11.09
C ASP A 35 -3.79 -26.48 -10.95
N ASN A 36 -3.21 -27.07 -9.91
CA ASN A 36 -3.78 -28.25 -9.28
C ASN A 36 -4.83 -27.78 -8.24
N PRO A 37 -6.13 -28.05 -8.43
CA PRO A 37 -7.19 -27.58 -7.53
C PRO A 37 -7.17 -28.18 -6.12
N ALA A 38 -6.12 -28.94 -5.78
CA ALA A 38 -5.94 -29.57 -4.48
C ALA A 38 -4.87 -28.90 -3.59
N SER A 39 -4.20 -27.83 -4.05
CA SER A 39 -3.21 -27.12 -3.22
C SER A 39 -3.79 -25.80 -2.73
N SER A 40 -3.70 -25.56 -1.41
CA SER A 40 -4.03 -24.25 -0.83
C SER A 40 -3.21 -23.15 -1.51
N PRO A 41 -3.81 -21.97 -1.71
CA PRO A 41 -3.15 -20.87 -2.42
C PRO A 41 -1.89 -20.39 -1.68
N PHE A 42 -0.93 -19.81 -2.41
CA PHE A 42 0.38 -19.44 -1.84
C PHE A 42 0.25 -18.44 -0.67
N TRP A 43 -0.73 -17.55 -0.71
CA TRP A 43 -0.92 -16.55 0.34
C TRP A 43 -1.41 -17.13 1.67
N GLU A 44 -1.87 -18.38 1.69
CA GLU A 44 -2.23 -19.12 2.89
C GLU A 44 -1.12 -20.05 3.38
N THR A 45 -0.18 -20.42 2.49
CA THR A 45 0.80 -21.48 2.77
C THR A 45 2.23 -20.98 2.83
N VAL A 46 2.56 -19.86 2.16
CA VAL A 46 3.91 -19.31 2.13
C VAL A 46 4.02 -18.14 3.11
N PRO A 47 4.90 -18.18 4.11
CA PRO A 47 5.17 -17.05 4.98
C PRO A 47 5.60 -15.81 4.19
N LEU A 48 5.18 -14.62 4.62
CA LEU A 48 5.49 -13.35 3.93
C LEU A 48 6.98 -13.21 3.60
N ALA A 49 7.86 -13.56 4.55
CA ALA A 49 9.32 -13.47 4.37
C ALA A 49 9.91 -14.47 3.36
N GLN A 50 9.14 -15.47 2.93
CA GLN A 50 9.56 -16.50 1.98
C GLN A 50 8.89 -16.36 0.61
N MET A 51 8.01 -15.38 0.44
CA MET A 51 7.37 -15.14 -0.84
C MET A 51 8.37 -14.69 -1.89
N SER A 52 8.21 -15.21 -3.11
CA SER A 52 8.94 -14.68 -4.27
C SER A 52 8.52 -13.23 -4.55
N GLN A 53 9.34 -12.49 -5.29
CA GLN A 53 9.01 -11.11 -5.68
C GLN A 53 7.64 -11.03 -6.38
N SER A 54 7.33 -11.97 -7.28
CA SER A 54 6.04 -11.98 -7.99
C SER A 54 4.86 -12.26 -7.06
N GLN A 55 5.01 -13.18 -6.10
CA GLN A 55 3.99 -13.44 -5.08
C GLN A 55 3.77 -12.21 -4.21
N TRP A 56 4.86 -11.59 -3.74
CA TRP A 56 4.80 -10.37 -2.93
C TRP A 56 4.07 -9.24 -3.66
N GLU A 57 4.46 -8.91 -4.89
CA GLU A 57 3.84 -7.84 -5.66
C GLU A 57 2.35 -8.11 -5.97
N SER A 58 1.96 -9.39 -6.12
CA SER A 58 0.57 -9.76 -6.37
C SER A 58 -0.37 -9.58 -5.17
N LEU A 59 0.17 -9.38 -3.95
CA LEU A 59 -0.63 -9.05 -2.77
C LEU A 59 -1.20 -7.63 -2.80
N CYS A 60 -0.70 -6.75 -3.68
CA CYS A 60 -1.25 -5.40 -3.80
C CYS A 60 -2.53 -5.40 -4.62
N ASP A 61 -3.66 -5.16 -3.97
CA ASP A 61 -4.98 -5.05 -4.62
C ASP A 61 -5.14 -3.80 -5.49
N GLY A 62 -4.24 -2.81 -5.37
CA GLY A 62 -4.32 -1.56 -6.12
C GLY A 62 -5.32 -0.56 -5.56
N CYS A 63 -5.68 -0.63 -4.30
CA CYS A 63 -6.59 0.36 -3.69
C CYS A 63 -6.04 1.80 -3.68
N GLY A 64 -4.72 1.99 -3.75
CA GLY A 64 -4.05 3.29 -3.78
C GLY A 64 -3.96 4.00 -2.43
N ARG A 65 -4.51 3.45 -1.35
CA ARG A 65 -4.56 4.12 -0.03
C ARG A 65 -3.18 4.37 0.57
N CYS A 66 -2.22 3.48 0.41
CA CYS A 66 -0.86 3.69 0.90
C CYS A 66 -0.16 4.89 0.25
N CYS A 67 -0.61 5.32 -0.94
CA CYS A 67 -0.10 6.47 -1.67
C CYS A 67 -0.77 7.80 -1.27
N LEU A 68 -1.67 7.82 -0.30
CA LEU A 68 -2.24 9.05 0.25
C LEU A 68 -1.29 9.67 1.26
N ASN A 69 -1.26 11.00 1.31
CA ASN A 69 -0.59 11.72 2.38
C ASN A 69 -1.35 11.52 3.69
N LYS A 70 -0.63 11.59 4.80
CA LYS A 70 -1.13 11.36 6.14
C LYS A 70 -0.62 12.44 7.06
N VAL A 71 -1.39 12.74 8.09
CA VAL A 71 -1.05 13.67 9.16
C VAL A 71 -0.98 12.88 10.46
N GLU A 72 0.03 13.11 11.27
CA GLU A 72 0.11 12.56 12.61
C GLU A 72 -0.41 13.59 13.61
N ASP A 73 -1.32 13.18 14.45
CA ASP A 73 -1.73 13.95 15.61
C ASP A 73 -0.65 13.88 16.68
N TRP A 74 -0.07 15.02 17.05
CA TRP A 74 1.05 15.10 17.97
C TRP A 74 0.73 14.68 19.41
N ASP A 75 -0.51 14.87 19.82
CA ASP A 75 -0.93 14.59 21.20
C ASP A 75 -1.21 13.09 21.38
N THR A 76 -1.73 12.44 20.34
CA THR A 76 -2.17 11.04 20.40
C THR A 76 -1.27 10.08 19.63
N GLY A 77 -0.48 10.55 18.67
CA GLY A 77 0.27 9.73 17.72
C GLY A 77 -0.63 9.03 16.69
N GLU A 78 -1.89 9.43 16.59
CA GLU A 78 -2.82 8.88 15.62
C GLU A 78 -2.48 9.34 14.20
N ILE A 79 -2.47 8.38 13.27
CA ILE A 79 -2.26 8.67 11.85
C ILE A 79 -3.61 8.88 11.16
N ILE A 80 -3.83 10.10 10.69
CA ILE A 80 -5.07 10.52 10.03
C ILE A 80 -4.82 10.65 8.53
N TRP A 81 -5.74 10.17 7.74
CA TRP A 81 -5.64 10.13 6.29
C TRP A 81 -6.15 11.41 5.65
N THR A 82 -5.53 11.80 4.52
CA THR A 82 -6.02 12.89 3.68
C THR A 82 -6.61 12.36 2.37
N ASP A 83 -7.31 13.23 1.62
CA ASP A 83 -7.68 12.99 0.23
C ASP A 83 -6.57 13.40 -0.77
N LEU A 84 -5.39 13.79 -0.26
CA LEU A 84 -4.25 14.19 -1.08
C LEU A 84 -3.41 12.97 -1.48
N ALA A 85 -3.33 12.72 -2.76
CA ALA A 85 -2.57 11.62 -3.33
C ALA A 85 -1.16 12.05 -3.77
N CYS A 86 -0.21 11.15 -3.57
CA CYS A 86 1.14 11.28 -4.11
C CYS A 86 1.09 11.68 -5.59
N ARG A 87 1.96 12.61 -6.01
CA ARG A 87 2.07 13.10 -7.40
C ARG A 87 2.30 12.01 -8.45
N LEU A 88 2.81 10.85 -8.04
CA LEU A 88 3.01 9.71 -8.91
C LEU A 88 1.78 8.77 -8.97
N LEU A 89 0.77 8.95 -8.14
CA LEU A 89 -0.43 8.11 -8.22
C LEU A 89 -1.25 8.49 -9.46
N ASP A 90 -1.59 7.51 -10.25
CA ASP A 90 -2.64 7.64 -11.26
C ASP A 90 -4.01 7.46 -10.60
N HIS A 91 -4.87 8.47 -10.70
CA HIS A 91 -6.14 8.51 -9.97
C HIS A 91 -7.21 7.58 -10.56
N GLU A 92 -7.03 7.15 -11.81
CA GLU A 92 -7.96 6.23 -12.48
C GLU A 92 -7.58 4.77 -12.21
N SER A 93 -6.32 4.43 -12.44
CA SER A 93 -5.85 3.05 -12.24
C SER A 93 -5.46 2.75 -10.79
N CYS A 94 -5.31 3.77 -9.94
CA CYS A 94 -4.77 3.69 -8.59
C CYS A 94 -3.37 3.04 -8.52
N ARG A 95 -2.59 3.15 -9.61
CA ARG A 95 -1.23 2.63 -9.72
C ARG A 95 -0.21 3.76 -9.81
N CYS A 96 1.03 3.46 -9.43
CA CYS A 96 2.13 4.41 -9.56
C CYS A 96 2.50 4.60 -11.03
N LYS A 97 2.53 5.86 -11.52
CA LYS A 97 2.91 6.21 -12.91
C LYS A 97 4.38 5.90 -13.23
N ASP A 98 5.23 5.82 -12.20
CA ASP A 98 6.65 5.50 -12.37
C ASP A 98 7.16 4.68 -11.17
N TYR A 99 6.70 3.44 -11.10
CA TYR A 99 6.99 2.56 -9.97
C TYR A 99 8.48 2.26 -9.82
N THR A 100 9.20 2.09 -10.93
CA THR A 100 10.63 1.77 -10.94
C THR A 100 11.49 2.91 -10.37
N ASN A 101 11.16 4.16 -10.71
CA ASN A 101 11.97 5.33 -10.32
C ASN A 101 11.33 6.12 -9.16
N ARG A 102 10.32 5.56 -8.47
CA ARG A 102 9.54 6.28 -7.47
C ARG A 102 10.38 6.89 -6.35
N PHE A 103 11.40 6.20 -5.89
CA PHE A 103 12.28 6.67 -4.82
C PHE A 103 13.15 7.87 -5.23
N ALA A 104 13.57 7.94 -6.51
CA ALA A 104 14.29 9.09 -7.01
C ALA A 104 13.41 10.33 -7.15
N LYS A 105 12.09 10.14 -7.39
CA LYS A 105 11.12 11.22 -7.59
C LYS A 105 10.41 11.61 -6.29
N VAL A 106 10.19 10.66 -5.42
CA VAL A 106 9.50 10.80 -4.13
C VAL A 106 10.32 10.04 -3.09
N PRO A 107 11.34 10.68 -2.48
CA PRO A 107 12.22 10.02 -1.51
C PRO A 107 11.47 9.41 -0.31
N GLU A 108 10.32 10.01 0.04
CA GLU A 108 9.45 9.56 1.13
C GLU A 108 8.52 8.40 0.73
N CYS A 109 8.67 7.87 -0.50
CA CYS A 109 7.84 6.77 -0.96
C CYS A 109 8.07 5.52 -0.10
N LEU A 110 6.98 4.90 0.31
CA LEU A 110 7.04 3.69 1.10
C LEU A 110 7.43 2.48 0.25
N GLN A 111 8.43 1.73 0.70
CA GLN A 111 8.70 0.39 0.20
C GLN A 111 8.15 -0.65 1.18
N LEU A 112 7.13 -1.39 0.75
CA LEU A 112 6.64 -2.52 1.52
C LEU A 112 7.58 -3.71 1.32
N THR A 113 8.17 -4.16 2.41
CA THR A 113 8.93 -5.40 2.54
C THR A 113 8.34 -6.21 3.68
N PRO A 114 8.62 -7.51 3.78
CA PRO A 114 8.17 -8.29 4.93
C PRO A 114 8.54 -7.64 6.27
N GLN A 115 9.74 -7.08 6.38
CA GLN A 115 10.22 -6.40 7.59
C GLN A 115 9.45 -5.11 7.85
N SER A 116 9.30 -4.24 6.84
CA SER A 116 8.60 -2.96 7.03
C SER A 116 7.12 -3.13 7.35
N VAL A 117 6.49 -4.19 6.82
CA VAL A 117 5.07 -4.48 7.11
C VAL A 117 4.86 -4.86 8.58
N GLU A 118 5.82 -5.51 9.22
CA GLU A 118 5.76 -5.81 10.67
C GLU A 118 5.78 -4.53 11.53
N GLU A 119 6.47 -3.50 11.08
CA GLU A 119 6.66 -2.25 11.83
C GLU A 119 5.57 -1.21 11.54
N ILE A 120 4.95 -1.26 10.35
CA ILE A 120 3.97 -0.26 9.92
C ILE A 120 2.60 -0.56 10.53
N THR A 121 2.17 0.30 11.46
CA THR A 121 0.88 0.14 12.15
C THR A 121 -0.30 0.81 11.45
N TRP A 122 -0.04 1.76 10.55
CA TRP A 122 -1.06 2.58 9.89
C TRP A 122 -1.54 2.03 8.53
N LEU A 123 -1.08 0.86 8.08
CA LEU A 123 -1.65 0.26 6.88
C LEU A 123 -3.16 0.05 7.06
N PRO A 124 -3.97 0.31 6.01
CA PRO A 124 -5.41 0.09 6.10
C PRO A 124 -5.73 -1.33 6.55
N PRO A 125 -6.72 -1.54 7.42
CA PRO A 125 -7.14 -2.89 7.84
C PRO A 125 -7.57 -3.80 6.69
N SER A 126 -7.92 -3.20 5.55
CA SER A 126 -8.23 -3.90 4.30
C SER A 126 -6.99 -4.30 3.49
N CYS A 127 -5.82 -3.75 3.80
CA CYS A 127 -4.58 -4.03 3.08
C CYS A 127 -4.18 -5.50 3.20
N ALA A 128 -3.95 -6.17 2.06
CA ALA A 128 -3.59 -7.59 2.06
C ALA A 128 -2.30 -7.89 2.84
N TYR A 129 -1.30 -7.04 2.74
CA TYR A 129 -0.06 -7.20 3.51
C TYR A 129 -0.32 -7.16 5.02
N ALA A 130 -1.09 -6.17 5.50
CA ALA A 130 -1.45 -6.09 6.92
C ALA A 130 -2.30 -7.27 7.36
N ARG A 131 -3.27 -7.68 6.54
CA ARG A 131 -4.15 -8.80 6.86
C ARG A 131 -3.37 -10.11 7.00
N LEU A 132 -2.49 -10.41 6.05
CA LEU A 132 -1.69 -11.65 6.10
C LEU A 132 -0.67 -11.62 7.25
N ARG A 133 -0.06 -10.47 7.56
CA ARG A 133 0.74 -10.28 8.77
C ARG A 133 -0.04 -10.65 10.04
N ASP A 134 -1.29 -10.21 10.12
CA ASP A 134 -2.17 -10.41 11.26
C ASP A 134 -2.89 -11.78 11.24
N GLY A 135 -2.52 -12.69 10.32
CA GLY A 135 -3.15 -14.00 10.17
C GLY A 135 -4.61 -13.96 9.70
N LYS A 136 -5.04 -12.85 9.07
CA LYS A 136 -6.39 -12.66 8.56
C LYS A 136 -6.46 -13.04 7.07
N PRO A 137 -7.59 -13.60 6.59
CA PRO A 137 -7.76 -13.95 5.18
C PRO A 137 -7.82 -12.70 4.30
N LEU A 138 -7.53 -12.85 3.00
CA LEU A 138 -7.82 -11.83 1.99
C LEU A 138 -9.32 -11.54 1.94
N LEU A 139 -9.69 -10.34 1.50
CA LEU A 139 -11.08 -9.91 1.36
C LEU A 139 -11.61 -10.26 -0.04
N TRP A 140 -12.92 -10.49 -0.14
CA TRP A 140 -13.56 -11.03 -1.34
C TRP A 140 -13.26 -10.27 -2.64
N TRP A 141 -13.03 -8.97 -2.57
CA TRP A 141 -12.69 -8.13 -3.73
C TRP A 141 -11.22 -8.22 -4.16
N HIS A 142 -10.37 -8.90 -3.37
CA HIS A 142 -8.97 -8.99 -3.71
C HIS A 142 -8.79 -9.74 -5.04
N PRO A 143 -7.98 -9.23 -5.99
CA PRO A 143 -7.79 -9.84 -7.30
C PRO A 143 -7.38 -11.32 -7.28
N LEU A 144 -6.63 -11.73 -6.27
CA LEU A 144 -6.26 -13.15 -6.08
C LEU A 144 -7.46 -14.05 -5.75
N LEU A 145 -8.55 -13.51 -5.23
CA LEU A 145 -9.79 -14.25 -4.93
C LEU A 145 -10.83 -14.06 -6.01
N SER A 146 -11.05 -12.83 -6.46
CA SER A 146 -12.08 -12.50 -7.45
C SER A 146 -11.68 -12.84 -8.89
N GLY A 147 -10.36 -12.92 -9.16
CA GLY A 147 -9.84 -13.04 -10.51
C GLY A 147 -9.96 -11.76 -11.36
N ASP A 148 -10.42 -10.65 -10.77
CA ASP A 148 -10.67 -9.40 -11.46
C ASP A 148 -10.06 -8.22 -10.70
N ALA A 149 -9.19 -7.44 -11.37
CA ALA A 149 -8.51 -6.29 -10.78
C ALA A 149 -9.44 -5.09 -10.51
N ASP A 150 -10.61 -5.04 -11.11
CA ASP A 150 -11.56 -3.94 -10.93
C ASP A 150 -12.48 -4.14 -9.72
N THR A 151 -12.53 -5.31 -9.12
CA THR A 151 -13.38 -5.58 -7.96
C THR A 151 -13.06 -4.70 -6.75
N VAL A 152 -11.79 -4.33 -6.52
CA VAL A 152 -11.39 -3.39 -5.46
C VAL A 152 -12.01 -2.00 -5.65
N HIS A 153 -12.21 -1.59 -6.91
CA HIS A 153 -12.85 -0.32 -7.25
C HIS A 153 -14.38 -0.42 -7.09
N ALA A 154 -14.98 -1.50 -7.59
CA ALA A 154 -16.41 -1.77 -7.47
C ALA A 154 -16.84 -1.91 -5.98
N ALA A 155 -16.00 -2.48 -5.14
CA ALA A 155 -16.21 -2.57 -3.70
C ALA A 155 -16.10 -1.23 -2.95
N GLY A 156 -15.77 -0.13 -3.65
CA GLY A 156 -15.60 1.18 -3.02
C GLY A 156 -14.38 1.30 -2.09
N ILE A 157 -13.44 0.38 -2.19
CA ILE A 157 -12.24 0.33 -1.34
C ILE A 157 -11.14 1.23 -1.87
N SER A 158 -11.00 1.33 -3.20
CA SER A 158 -9.95 2.12 -3.82
C SER A 158 -10.19 3.63 -3.71
N VAL A 159 -9.13 4.39 -3.95
CA VAL A 159 -9.17 5.86 -3.98
C VAL A 159 -9.64 6.44 -5.30
N ARG A 160 -9.99 5.60 -6.30
CA ARG A 160 -10.44 6.02 -7.64
C ARG A 160 -11.57 7.06 -7.54
N GLY A 161 -11.37 8.22 -8.19
CA GLY A 161 -12.36 9.29 -8.24
C GLY A 161 -12.63 10.04 -6.92
N ARG A 162 -11.82 9.79 -5.87
CA ARG A 162 -12.05 10.35 -4.52
C ARG A 162 -10.85 11.11 -3.97
N VAL A 163 -9.82 11.33 -4.78
CA VAL A 163 -8.58 11.96 -4.34
C VAL A 163 -8.20 13.14 -5.23
N LYS A 164 -7.40 14.02 -4.68
CA LYS A 164 -6.80 15.19 -5.32
C LYS A 164 -5.28 14.99 -5.36
N THR A 165 -4.60 15.69 -6.25
CA THR A 165 -3.15 15.69 -6.25
C THR A 165 -2.58 16.52 -5.09
N GLU A 166 -1.49 16.07 -4.50
CA GLU A 166 -0.72 16.87 -3.52
C GLU A 166 0.00 18.06 -4.15
N VAL A 167 0.12 18.09 -5.49
CA VAL A 167 0.90 19.12 -6.19
C VAL A 167 0.26 20.49 -6.03
N GLY A 168 1.02 21.42 -5.44
CA GLY A 168 0.60 22.80 -5.22
C GLY A 168 -0.21 23.02 -3.94
N VAL A 169 -0.43 21.99 -3.13
CA VAL A 169 -1.06 22.13 -1.82
C VAL A 169 0.04 22.33 -0.76
N PRO A 170 0.06 23.49 -0.06
CA PRO A 170 0.97 23.73 1.05
C PRO A 170 0.72 22.73 2.19
N ILE A 171 1.78 22.36 2.91
CA ILE A 171 1.66 21.39 3.99
C ILE A 171 0.74 21.87 5.13
N GLU A 172 0.67 23.18 5.33
CA GLU A 172 -0.16 23.84 6.32
C GLU A 172 -1.66 23.66 6.04
N GLU A 173 -2.03 23.36 4.77
CA GLU A 173 -3.41 23.14 4.36
C GLU A 173 -3.81 21.66 4.42
N TYR A 174 -2.91 20.72 4.77
CA TYR A 174 -3.22 19.27 4.79
C TYR A 174 -4.32 18.91 5.79
N GLU A 175 -4.47 19.70 6.85
CA GLU A 175 -5.56 19.51 7.83
C GLU A 175 -6.95 19.75 7.23
N GLU A 176 -7.07 20.58 6.18
CA GLU A 176 -8.33 20.82 5.47
C GLU A 176 -8.72 19.63 4.57
N HIS A 177 -7.77 18.72 4.36
CA HIS A 177 -7.90 17.53 3.51
C HIS A 177 -8.09 16.24 4.28
N LEU A 178 -8.32 16.29 5.60
CA LEU A 178 -8.53 15.10 6.41
C LEU A 178 -9.82 14.38 6.02
N VAL A 179 -9.74 13.07 5.87
CA VAL A 179 -10.88 12.23 5.48
C VAL A 179 -10.88 10.91 6.25
N SER A 180 -12.08 10.40 6.51
CA SER A 180 -12.26 9.03 6.97
C SER A 180 -12.47 8.12 5.78
N TRP A 181 -11.57 7.15 5.60
CA TRP A 181 -11.77 6.09 4.61
C TRP A 181 -12.57 4.96 5.23
N PRO A 182 -13.56 4.41 4.50
CA PRO A 182 -14.34 3.31 5.02
C PRO A 182 -13.40 2.14 5.36
N VAL A 183 -13.49 1.70 6.60
CA VAL A 183 -12.84 0.50 7.11
C VAL A 183 -13.93 -0.57 7.15
N THR A 184 -14.30 -1.09 5.99
CA THR A 184 -15.22 -2.20 5.97
C THR A 184 -14.41 -3.48 6.02
N GLU A 185 -14.33 -4.10 7.19
CA GLU A 185 -13.81 -5.47 7.32
C GLU A 185 -14.73 -6.49 6.65
N THR A 186 -15.98 -6.12 6.38
CA THR A 186 -17.05 -7.02 5.91
C THR A 186 -17.42 -6.84 4.45
N GLY A 187 -16.99 -5.75 3.79
CA GLY A 187 -17.37 -5.51 2.38
C GLY A 187 -18.86 -5.22 2.18
N GLU A 188 -19.55 -4.71 3.22
CA GLU A 188 -20.92 -4.19 3.16
C GLU A 188 -20.92 -2.68 3.01
#